data_2610c6d9dc288fc1f8122b8100ffc081
#
_entry.id   2610c6d9dc288fc1f8122b8100ffc081
#
_cell.length_a   1.000
_cell.length_b   1.000
_cell.length_c   1.000
_cell.angle_alpha   90.00
_cell.angle_beta   90.00
_cell.angle_gamma   90.00
#
_symmetry.space_group_name_H-M   'P 1'
#
loop_
_entity.id
_entity.type
_entity.pdbx_description
1 polymer ?
#
loop_
_entity_poly.entity_id
_entity_poly.type
_entity_poly.pdbx_seq_one_letter_code
_entity_poly.pdbx_strand_id
1 'polypeptide(L)'
;MLFRSYLVSPETAVASALTGEITDPRDLGLDALHVEMPDHFLIDDSAVLAPTSPEAAGEVEVLRGPNIKPFPQGTPVGDSITAELTLKVGDNVTTDHIMPAGAKILPYRSNIPKLSEFCFAVCDKSFSQRAKEAGQSIIVGGSNYGQGSSREHAALVPLYLGVRAVIAKSFARIHAANLINAGILPLTFADPADYDRLTQGETLTLTGIDAGLDSGEMTLHAGNRAIPVHGSFTKRQAAMLRAGGLLSYTKEGTD
;
A
#
# COMPACT_ATOMS: atom_id res chain seq x y z
N MET A 1 -24.03 -12.40 19.87
CA MET A 1 -24.83 -12.71 18.67
C MET A 1 -23.85 -12.80 17.50
N LEU A 2 -23.68 -13.98 16.90
CA LEU A 2 -22.79 -14.14 15.74
C LEU A 2 -23.61 -13.75 14.51
N PHE A 3 -23.30 -12.60 13.91
CA PHE A 3 -23.82 -12.23 12.60
C PHE A 3 -23.08 -13.04 11.54
N ARG A 4 -23.82 -13.78 10.73
CA ARG A 4 -23.30 -14.39 9.49
C ARG A 4 -23.70 -13.47 8.34
N SER A 5 -22.72 -13.06 7.54
CA SER A 5 -22.92 -12.26 6.33
C SER A 5 -22.47 -13.07 5.12
N TYR A 6 -23.22 -12.96 4.04
CA TYR A 6 -22.94 -13.61 2.76
C TYR A 6 -22.84 -12.55 1.68
N LEU A 7 -21.87 -12.71 0.79
CA LEU A 7 -21.75 -11.88 -0.41
C LEU A 7 -22.44 -12.62 -1.55
N VAL A 8 -23.51 -12.04 -2.06
CA VAL A 8 -24.38 -12.65 -3.08
C VAL A 8 -24.69 -11.66 -4.19
N SER A 9 -25.24 -12.15 -5.32
CA SER A 9 -25.75 -11.27 -6.37
C SER A 9 -27.02 -10.52 -5.92
N PRO A 10 -27.39 -9.39 -6.55
CA PRO A 10 -28.63 -8.70 -6.27
C PRO A 10 -29.86 -9.60 -6.39
N GLU A 11 -29.90 -10.48 -7.38
CA GLU A 11 -31.01 -11.42 -7.61
C GLU A 11 -31.12 -12.41 -6.46
N THR A 12 -30.01 -12.99 -5.99
CA THR A 12 -30.00 -13.89 -4.84
C THR A 12 -30.44 -13.16 -3.56
N ALA A 13 -30.04 -11.89 -3.39
CA ALA A 13 -30.46 -11.08 -2.25
C ALA A 13 -31.99 -10.86 -2.27
N VAL A 14 -32.56 -10.53 -3.43
CA VAL A 14 -34.02 -10.35 -3.58
C VAL A 14 -34.75 -11.65 -3.36
N ALA A 15 -34.33 -12.75 -3.99
CA ALA A 15 -34.93 -14.08 -3.81
C ALA A 15 -34.94 -14.46 -2.32
N SER A 16 -33.82 -14.28 -1.63
CA SER A 16 -33.69 -14.59 -0.20
C SER A 16 -34.57 -13.68 0.69
N ALA A 17 -34.75 -12.42 0.31
CA ALA A 17 -35.65 -11.51 1.02
C ALA A 17 -37.12 -11.91 0.88
N LEU A 18 -37.51 -12.46 -0.26
CA LEU A 18 -38.89 -12.94 -0.53
C LEU A 18 -39.20 -14.24 0.22
N THR A 19 -38.26 -15.15 0.32
CA THR A 19 -38.46 -16.47 0.94
C THR A 19 -38.12 -16.50 2.44
N GLY A 20 -37.31 -15.56 2.93
CA GLY A 20 -36.82 -15.54 4.32
C GLY A 20 -35.62 -16.45 4.59
N GLU A 21 -35.07 -17.11 3.56
CA GLU A 21 -33.87 -17.96 3.63
C GLU A 21 -32.99 -17.74 2.40
N ILE A 22 -31.75 -18.20 2.45
CA ILE A 22 -30.83 -18.08 1.30
C ILE A 22 -31.35 -18.95 0.17
N THR A 23 -31.80 -18.31 -0.90
CA THR A 23 -32.53 -18.95 -2.01
C THR A 23 -31.84 -18.66 -3.35
N ASP A 24 -31.72 -19.69 -4.19
CA ASP A 24 -31.35 -19.52 -5.59
C ASP A 24 -32.51 -18.86 -6.34
N PRO A 25 -32.32 -17.71 -7.01
CA PRO A 25 -33.39 -17.03 -7.74
C PRO A 25 -34.05 -17.91 -8.81
N ARG A 26 -33.36 -18.92 -9.33
CA ARG A 26 -33.90 -19.88 -10.31
C ARG A 26 -34.97 -20.81 -9.71
N ASP A 27 -34.96 -21.03 -8.39
CA ASP A 27 -35.91 -21.90 -7.69
C ASP A 27 -37.24 -21.19 -7.45
N LEU A 28 -37.35 -19.88 -7.70
CA LEU A 28 -38.59 -19.13 -7.57
C LEU A 28 -39.60 -19.38 -8.71
N GLY A 29 -39.22 -20.09 -9.76
CA GLY A 29 -40.06 -20.34 -10.93
C GLY A 29 -40.45 -19.07 -11.69
N LEU A 30 -39.73 -18.00 -11.51
CA LEU A 30 -39.93 -16.75 -12.25
C LEU A 30 -39.12 -16.78 -13.55
N ASP A 31 -39.71 -16.24 -14.61
CA ASP A 31 -38.97 -16.03 -15.85
C ASP A 31 -37.80 -15.07 -15.65
N ALA A 32 -36.70 -15.35 -16.32
CA ALA A 32 -35.53 -14.45 -16.27
C ALA A 32 -35.94 -13.05 -16.78
N LEU A 33 -35.71 -12.03 -15.98
CA LEU A 33 -35.96 -10.65 -16.38
C LEU A 33 -35.10 -10.32 -17.61
N HIS A 34 -35.74 -10.14 -18.73
CA HIS A 34 -35.07 -9.63 -19.94
C HIS A 34 -35.16 -8.11 -19.95
N VAL A 35 -34.01 -7.46 -19.82
CA VAL A 35 -33.91 -6.01 -19.95
C VAL A 35 -33.53 -5.70 -21.38
N GLU A 36 -34.45 -5.08 -22.13
CA GLU A 36 -34.15 -4.59 -23.46
C GLU A 36 -33.16 -3.42 -23.35
N MET A 37 -32.02 -3.56 -24.00
CA MET A 37 -31.04 -2.48 -24.11
C MET A 37 -31.54 -1.47 -25.15
N PRO A 38 -31.58 -0.17 -24.83
CA PRO A 38 -31.97 0.83 -25.82
C PRO A 38 -30.91 0.93 -26.92
N ASP A 39 -31.36 1.14 -28.15
CA ASP A 39 -30.48 1.37 -29.30
C ASP A 39 -29.59 2.61 -29.10
N HIS A 40 -30.10 3.58 -28.33
CA HIS A 40 -29.39 4.82 -28.00
C HIS A 40 -29.56 5.15 -26.52
N PHE A 41 -28.46 5.37 -25.83
CA PHE A 41 -28.48 5.87 -24.45
C PHE A 41 -28.64 7.39 -24.43
N LEU A 42 -29.37 7.91 -23.43
CA LEU A 42 -29.37 9.35 -23.15
C LEU A 42 -28.01 9.70 -22.52
N ILE A 43 -27.19 10.38 -23.30
CA ILE A 43 -25.84 10.83 -22.85
C ILE A 43 -25.91 12.33 -22.67
N ASP A 44 -25.50 12.82 -21.50
CA ASP A 44 -25.31 14.22 -21.21
C ASP A 44 -23.82 14.50 -20.93
N ASP A 45 -23.14 15.04 -21.93
CA ASP A 45 -21.72 15.37 -21.86
C ASP A 45 -21.49 16.83 -21.41
N SER A 46 -22.52 17.57 -20.99
CA SER A 46 -22.43 18.99 -20.64
C SER A 46 -21.44 19.28 -19.50
N ALA A 47 -21.19 18.28 -18.63
CA ALA A 47 -20.23 18.39 -17.54
C ALA A 47 -18.82 17.88 -17.91
N VAL A 48 -18.62 17.39 -19.13
CA VAL A 48 -17.32 16.90 -19.60
C VAL A 48 -16.54 18.05 -20.22
N LEU A 49 -15.45 18.46 -19.56
CA LEU A 49 -14.51 19.42 -20.13
C LEU A 49 -13.53 18.67 -21.04
N ALA A 50 -13.59 18.95 -22.33
CA ALA A 50 -12.67 18.37 -23.28
C ALA A 50 -11.21 18.85 -23.00
N PRO A 51 -10.20 18.00 -23.24
CA PRO A 51 -8.82 18.43 -23.13
C PRO A 51 -8.51 19.53 -24.16
N THR A 52 -7.59 20.40 -23.82
CA THR A 52 -7.02 21.39 -24.75
C THR A 52 -6.37 20.68 -25.94
N SER A 53 -6.32 21.36 -27.11
CA SER A 53 -5.63 20.81 -28.28
C SER A 53 -4.14 20.56 -27.99
N PRO A 54 -3.50 19.59 -28.65
CA PRO A 54 -2.08 19.30 -28.45
C PRO A 54 -1.17 20.52 -28.64
N GLU A 55 -1.53 21.41 -29.58
CA GLU A 55 -0.78 22.62 -29.89
C GLU A 55 -0.81 23.63 -28.75
N ALA A 56 -1.96 23.78 -28.07
CA ALA A 56 -2.14 24.69 -26.95
C ALA A 56 -1.79 24.07 -25.59
N ALA A 57 -1.56 22.76 -25.50
CA ALA A 57 -1.32 22.06 -24.24
C ALA A 57 -0.10 22.58 -23.48
N GLY A 58 0.95 23.04 -24.19
CA GLY A 58 2.15 23.62 -23.57
C GLY A 58 1.93 24.97 -22.88
N GLU A 59 0.86 25.67 -23.20
CA GLU A 59 0.53 27.00 -22.63
C GLU A 59 -0.42 26.90 -21.44
N VAL A 60 -0.94 25.69 -21.14
CA VAL A 60 -1.90 25.50 -20.05
C VAL A 60 -1.21 25.60 -18.70
N GLU A 61 -1.59 26.58 -17.90
CA GLU A 61 -1.17 26.68 -16.51
C GLU A 61 -1.88 25.67 -15.63
N VAL A 62 -1.11 24.81 -14.95
CA VAL A 62 -1.64 23.82 -14.00
C VAL A 62 -1.87 24.49 -12.64
N LEU A 63 -3.11 24.89 -12.38
CA LEU A 63 -3.52 25.49 -11.10
C LEU A 63 -3.72 24.37 -10.06
N ARG A 64 -2.98 24.47 -8.96
CA ARG A 64 -3.08 23.54 -7.82
C ARG A 64 -3.56 24.26 -6.57
N GLY A 65 -4.52 23.65 -5.87
CA GLY A 65 -4.96 24.12 -4.56
C GLY A 65 -3.83 24.04 -3.51
N PRO A 66 -3.94 24.77 -2.38
CA PRO A 66 -2.88 24.89 -1.38
C PRO A 66 -2.49 23.55 -0.72
N ASN A 67 -3.42 22.60 -0.69
CA ASN A 67 -3.21 21.26 -0.12
C ASN A 67 -2.71 20.23 -1.14
N ILE A 68 -2.48 20.61 -2.39
CA ILE A 68 -1.89 19.71 -3.39
C ILE A 68 -0.38 19.93 -3.42
N LYS A 69 0.38 18.95 -2.94
CA LYS A 69 1.85 18.97 -2.89
C LYS A 69 2.44 17.95 -3.86
N PRO A 70 3.69 18.12 -4.28
CA PRO A 70 4.36 17.13 -5.12
C PRO A 70 4.28 15.73 -4.51
N PHE A 71 4.06 14.75 -5.38
CA PHE A 71 3.99 13.34 -4.99
C PHE A 71 5.40 12.84 -4.60
N PRO A 72 5.56 12.08 -3.49
CA PRO A 72 6.86 11.54 -3.11
C PRO A 72 7.31 10.50 -4.14
N GLN A 73 8.57 10.59 -4.53
CA GLN A 73 9.20 9.64 -5.46
C GLN A 73 10.10 8.70 -4.67
N GLY A 74 9.96 7.40 -4.94
CA GLY A 74 10.88 6.39 -4.45
C GLY A 74 12.23 6.50 -5.16
N THR A 75 13.25 5.94 -4.54
CA THR A 75 14.59 5.82 -5.11
C THR A 75 14.93 4.34 -5.31
N PRO A 76 15.73 3.98 -6.31
CA PRO A 76 16.25 2.63 -6.50
C PRO A 76 16.71 1.99 -5.19
N VAL A 77 16.43 0.72 -5.00
CA VAL A 77 16.73 0.06 -3.72
C VAL A 77 18.24 -0.20 -3.51
N GLY A 78 19.02 -0.31 -4.59
CA GLY A 78 20.44 -0.67 -4.50
C GLY A 78 20.67 -2.10 -4.00
N ASP A 79 21.93 -2.51 -3.83
CA ASP A 79 22.24 -3.87 -3.36
C ASP A 79 22.30 -3.99 -1.82
N SER A 80 22.36 -2.88 -1.11
CA SER A 80 22.29 -2.85 0.34
C SER A 80 21.56 -1.62 0.87
N ILE A 81 20.91 -1.77 2.02
CA ILE A 81 20.27 -0.69 2.77
C ILE A 81 20.75 -0.76 4.20
N THR A 82 21.39 0.34 4.67
CA THR A 82 21.71 0.51 6.10
C THR A 82 20.83 1.61 6.67
N ALA A 83 20.01 1.26 7.67
CA ALA A 83 19.06 2.19 8.26
C ALA A 83 18.76 1.83 9.72
N GLU A 84 18.20 2.79 10.44
CA GLU A 84 17.73 2.57 11.80
C GLU A 84 16.40 1.81 11.81
N LEU A 85 16.24 0.87 12.74
CA LEU A 85 14.94 0.30 13.11
C LEU A 85 14.14 1.35 13.88
N THR A 86 13.46 2.22 13.16
CA THR A 86 12.75 3.35 13.75
C THR A 86 11.44 2.98 14.41
N LEU A 87 10.86 1.83 14.07
CA LEU A 87 9.61 1.36 14.66
C LEU A 87 9.53 -0.17 14.68
N LYS A 88 9.21 -0.73 15.84
CA LYS A 88 8.83 -2.14 16.02
C LYS A 88 7.40 -2.21 16.53
N VAL A 89 6.52 -2.86 15.76
CA VAL A 89 5.09 -3.01 16.07
C VAL A 89 4.66 -4.47 16.09
N GLY A 90 3.63 -4.79 16.86
CA GLY A 90 3.10 -6.14 17.01
C GLY A 90 2.28 -6.64 15.82
N ASP A 91 1.44 -7.65 16.10
CA ASP A 91 0.56 -8.28 15.14
C ASP A 91 -0.65 -7.40 14.77
N ASN A 92 -1.25 -7.68 13.60
CA ASN A 92 -2.51 -7.07 13.15
C ASN A 92 -2.47 -5.54 13.05
N VAL A 93 -1.33 -4.97 12.68
CA VAL A 93 -1.23 -3.55 12.37
C VAL A 93 -2.06 -3.25 11.14
N THR A 94 -3.07 -2.40 11.29
CA THR A 94 -3.98 -2.01 10.20
C THR A 94 -3.43 -0.83 9.41
N THR A 95 -3.97 -0.61 8.20
CA THR A 95 -3.67 0.62 7.43
C THR A 95 -4.13 1.89 8.16
N ASP A 96 -5.11 1.80 9.08
CA ASP A 96 -5.50 2.90 9.97
C ASP A 96 -4.48 3.15 11.09
N HIS A 97 -3.80 2.13 11.57
CA HIS A 97 -2.67 2.30 12.49
C HIS A 97 -1.50 2.99 11.81
N ILE A 98 -1.21 2.64 10.54
CA ILE A 98 -0.11 3.24 9.77
C ILE A 98 -0.45 4.68 9.39
N MET A 99 -1.63 4.89 8.79
CA MET A 99 -2.09 6.21 8.34
C MET A 99 -3.57 6.39 8.64
N PRO A 100 -3.91 7.04 9.76
CA PRO A 100 -5.30 7.31 10.13
C PRO A 100 -6.04 8.13 9.07
N ALA A 101 -7.35 7.88 8.90
CA ALA A 101 -8.20 8.53 7.91
C ALA A 101 -9.44 9.19 8.52
N GLY A 102 -9.30 9.84 9.65
CA GLY A 102 -10.38 10.60 10.29
C GLY A 102 -10.68 11.93 9.58
N ALA A 103 -11.82 12.52 9.88
CA ALA A 103 -12.29 13.79 9.26
C ALA A 103 -11.28 14.93 9.36
N LYS A 104 -10.45 14.98 10.40
CA LYS A 104 -9.39 15.98 10.59
C LYS A 104 -8.20 15.79 9.65
N ILE A 105 -8.00 14.59 9.12
CA ILE A 105 -6.83 14.19 8.31
C ILE A 105 -7.19 14.15 6.82
N LEU A 106 -8.42 13.77 6.48
CA LEU A 106 -8.90 13.65 5.10
C LEU A 106 -8.67 14.89 4.22
N PRO A 107 -8.78 16.13 4.70
CA PRO A 107 -8.50 17.32 3.87
C PRO A 107 -7.06 17.40 3.34
N TYR A 108 -6.11 16.65 3.94
CA TYR A 108 -4.70 16.65 3.57
C TYR A 108 -4.30 15.48 2.64
N ARG A 109 -5.26 14.76 2.04
CA ARG A 109 -4.97 13.54 1.23
C ARG A 109 -3.94 13.77 0.12
N SER A 110 -3.91 14.96 -0.48
CA SER A 110 -2.94 15.33 -1.51
C SER A 110 -1.72 16.07 -0.96
N ASN A 111 -1.53 16.07 0.36
CA ASN A 111 -0.42 16.74 1.05
C ASN A 111 0.34 15.73 1.93
N ILE A 112 1.15 14.89 1.29
CA ILE A 112 1.91 13.85 1.99
C ILE A 112 2.84 14.42 3.07
N PRO A 113 3.53 15.56 2.87
CA PRO A 113 4.28 16.21 3.95
C PRO A 113 3.44 16.47 5.21
N LYS A 114 2.20 16.96 5.06
CA LYS A 114 1.31 17.19 6.20
C LYS A 114 0.78 15.88 6.79
N LEU A 115 0.43 14.91 5.95
CA LEU A 115 0.01 13.58 6.41
C LEU A 115 1.10 12.87 7.23
N SER A 116 2.38 13.13 6.92
CA SER A 116 3.50 12.49 7.61
C SER A 116 3.51 12.74 9.12
N GLU A 117 2.94 13.85 9.58
CA GLU A 117 2.83 14.16 11.01
C GLU A 117 1.92 13.18 11.77
N PHE A 118 1.04 12.48 11.08
CA PHE A 118 0.07 11.54 11.65
C PHE A 118 0.48 10.06 11.47
N CYS A 119 1.59 9.81 10.78
CA CYS A 119 2.05 8.44 10.49
C CYS A 119 2.32 7.69 11.80
N PHE A 120 1.69 6.52 11.95
CA PHE A 120 1.74 5.70 13.17
C PHE A 120 1.34 6.41 14.47
N ALA A 121 0.73 7.58 14.43
CA ALA A 121 0.41 8.36 15.63
C ALA A 121 -0.49 7.60 16.65
N VAL A 122 -1.20 6.57 16.20
CA VAL A 122 -2.00 5.67 17.05
C VAL A 122 -1.11 4.69 17.82
N CYS A 123 0.01 4.25 17.22
CA CYS A 123 0.94 3.29 17.82
C CYS A 123 2.07 3.99 18.59
N ASP A 124 2.65 5.02 17.96
CA ASP A 124 3.80 5.76 18.49
C ASP A 124 3.78 7.20 17.96
N LYS A 125 3.42 8.13 18.82
CA LYS A 125 3.31 9.56 18.44
C LYS A 125 4.65 10.20 18.04
N SER A 126 5.78 9.62 18.45
CA SER A 126 7.10 10.14 18.15
C SER A 126 7.72 9.56 16.86
N PHE A 127 7.06 8.56 16.24
CA PHE A 127 7.59 7.87 15.06
C PHE A 127 7.94 8.84 13.92
N SER A 128 7.03 9.74 13.57
CA SER A 128 7.22 10.66 12.44
C SER A 128 8.46 11.55 12.63
N GLN A 129 8.69 12.04 13.84
CA GLN A 129 9.88 12.84 14.14
C GLN A 129 11.13 11.97 14.09
N ARG A 130 11.14 10.82 14.74
CA ARG A 130 12.28 9.88 14.78
C ARG A 130 12.68 9.42 13.37
N ALA A 131 11.71 9.09 12.51
CA ALA A 131 11.97 8.69 11.13
C ALA A 131 12.60 9.84 10.30
N LYS A 132 12.16 11.08 10.50
CA LYS A 132 12.75 12.26 9.85
C LYS A 132 14.19 12.50 10.30
N GLU A 133 14.48 12.34 11.60
CA GLU A 133 15.82 12.48 12.17
C GLU A 133 16.78 11.39 11.67
N ALA A 134 16.30 10.16 11.55
CA ALA A 134 17.07 9.03 11.02
C ALA A 134 17.35 9.14 9.51
N GLY A 135 16.51 9.84 8.76
CA GLY A 135 16.61 10.02 7.30
C GLY A 135 16.30 8.75 6.50
N GLN A 136 16.83 7.59 6.88
CA GLN A 136 16.49 6.28 6.34
C GLN A 136 16.03 5.34 7.46
N SER A 137 14.97 4.58 7.17
CA SER A 137 14.28 3.77 8.17
C SER A 137 13.99 2.36 7.69
N ILE A 138 14.03 1.42 8.63
CA ILE A 138 13.40 0.10 8.52
C ILE A 138 12.32 0.00 9.60
N ILE A 139 11.17 -0.57 9.23
CA ILE A 139 10.09 -0.89 10.15
C ILE A 139 10.04 -2.41 10.34
N VAL A 140 9.84 -2.87 11.57
CA VAL A 140 9.61 -4.28 11.89
C VAL A 140 8.20 -4.45 12.40
N GLY A 141 7.45 -5.38 11.80
CA GLY A 141 6.07 -5.71 12.14
C GLY A 141 5.86 -7.16 12.53
N GLY A 142 4.78 -7.42 13.23
CA GLY A 142 4.30 -8.77 13.53
C GLY A 142 3.53 -9.41 12.36
N SER A 143 2.62 -10.32 12.69
CA SER A 143 1.79 -11.03 11.72
C SER A 143 0.70 -10.14 11.15
N ASN A 144 0.32 -10.39 9.87
CA ASN A 144 -0.78 -9.70 9.19
C ASN A 144 -0.63 -8.17 9.16
N TYR A 145 0.59 -7.70 8.85
CA TYR A 145 0.91 -6.28 8.78
C TYR A 145 0.21 -5.61 7.59
N GLY A 146 -0.42 -4.46 7.83
CA GLY A 146 -1.10 -3.65 6.81
C GLY A 146 -2.49 -4.15 6.44
N GLN A 147 -3.16 -4.90 7.32
CA GLN A 147 -4.54 -5.34 7.08
C GLN A 147 -5.53 -4.17 7.00
N GLY A 148 -6.70 -4.42 6.42
CA GLY A 148 -7.81 -3.46 6.35
C GLY A 148 -7.97 -2.84 4.97
N SER A 149 -8.37 -1.57 4.92
CA SER A 149 -8.65 -0.86 3.67
C SER A 149 -7.41 -0.74 2.78
N SER A 150 -7.62 -0.84 1.47
CA SER A 150 -6.53 -0.60 0.50
C SER A 150 -6.24 0.90 0.43
N ARG A 151 -5.17 1.32 1.11
CA ARG A 151 -4.74 2.72 1.19
C ARG A 151 -3.29 2.86 0.78
N GLU A 152 -3.07 3.47 -0.36
CA GLU A 152 -1.74 3.81 -0.86
C GLU A 152 -1.00 4.76 0.09
N HIS A 153 -1.70 5.63 0.80
CA HIS A 153 -1.11 6.54 1.80
C HIS A 153 -0.35 5.79 2.91
N ALA A 154 -0.78 4.56 3.26
CA ALA A 154 -0.08 3.72 4.22
C ALA A 154 1.28 3.20 3.71
N ALA A 155 1.60 3.41 2.43
CA ALA A 155 2.93 3.18 1.85
C ALA A 155 3.62 4.50 1.48
N LEU A 156 2.88 5.47 0.90
CA LEU A 156 3.44 6.75 0.46
C LEU A 156 3.94 7.63 1.60
N VAL A 157 3.24 7.61 2.74
CA VAL A 157 3.64 8.41 3.90
C VAL A 157 4.89 7.85 4.57
N PRO A 158 5.01 6.53 4.84
CA PRO A 158 6.29 5.92 5.21
C PRO A 158 7.42 6.18 4.21
N LEU A 159 7.17 6.07 2.89
CA LEU A 159 8.16 6.43 1.87
C LEU A 159 8.68 7.86 2.06
N TYR A 160 7.77 8.83 2.21
CA TYR A 160 8.14 10.23 2.45
C TYR A 160 8.99 10.42 3.71
N LEU A 161 8.77 9.59 4.74
CA LEU A 161 9.54 9.57 5.99
C LEU A 161 10.86 8.78 5.87
N GLY A 162 11.24 8.33 4.68
CA GLY A 162 12.50 7.63 4.45
C GLY A 162 12.47 6.13 4.75
N VAL A 163 11.29 5.53 4.91
CA VAL A 163 11.19 4.07 5.08
C VAL A 163 11.59 3.36 3.78
N ARG A 164 12.59 2.48 3.87
CA ARG A 164 13.16 1.74 2.74
C ARG A 164 12.72 0.28 2.69
N ALA A 165 12.49 -0.32 3.85
CA ALA A 165 12.02 -1.69 3.97
C ALA A 165 11.06 -1.84 5.15
N VAL A 166 10.13 -2.75 5.02
CA VAL A 166 9.29 -3.25 6.11
C VAL A 166 9.55 -4.75 6.21
N ILE A 167 9.92 -5.22 7.39
CA ILE A 167 10.17 -6.65 7.67
C ILE A 167 9.12 -7.12 8.66
N ALA A 168 8.31 -8.10 8.30
CA ALA A 168 7.21 -8.56 9.13
C ALA A 168 7.15 -10.08 9.21
N LYS A 169 6.40 -10.62 10.19
CA LYS A 169 6.11 -12.06 10.21
C LYS A 169 5.23 -12.47 9.03
N SER A 170 4.28 -11.61 8.63
CA SER A 170 3.47 -11.75 7.41
C SER A 170 2.79 -10.44 7.03
N PHE A 171 2.34 -10.32 5.78
CA PHE A 171 1.67 -9.13 5.24
C PHE A 171 0.24 -9.41 4.79
N ALA A 172 -0.61 -8.39 4.90
CA ALA A 172 -1.81 -8.31 4.09
C ALA A 172 -1.45 -8.07 2.62
N ARG A 173 -2.02 -8.87 1.71
CA ARG A 173 -1.65 -8.93 0.29
C ARG A 173 -1.66 -7.56 -0.41
N ILE A 174 -2.71 -6.77 -0.20
CA ILE A 174 -2.85 -5.45 -0.86
C ILE A 174 -1.77 -4.48 -0.35
N HIS A 175 -1.46 -4.52 0.94
CA HIS A 175 -0.47 -3.63 1.51
C HIS A 175 0.95 -3.94 1.03
N ALA A 176 1.31 -5.23 0.92
CA ALA A 176 2.58 -5.64 0.30
C ALA A 176 2.71 -5.10 -1.13
N ALA A 177 1.65 -5.18 -1.94
CA ALA A 177 1.63 -4.60 -3.28
C ALA A 177 1.79 -3.06 -3.26
N ASN A 178 1.16 -2.36 -2.32
CA ASN A 178 1.31 -0.92 -2.17
C ASN A 178 2.72 -0.50 -1.77
N LEU A 179 3.39 -1.28 -0.90
CA LEU A 179 4.80 -1.05 -0.55
C LEU A 179 5.69 -1.18 -1.78
N ILE A 180 5.53 -2.24 -2.58
CA ILE A 180 6.27 -2.45 -3.84
C ILE A 180 6.03 -1.29 -4.81
N ASN A 181 4.78 -0.89 -4.99
CA ASN A 181 4.41 0.24 -5.86
C ASN A 181 5.09 1.55 -5.41
N ALA A 182 5.27 1.73 -4.11
CA ALA A 182 5.96 2.89 -3.54
C ALA A 182 7.49 2.77 -3.57
N GLY A 183 8.07 1.61 -3.93
CA GLY A 183 9.52 1.38 -3.89
C GLY A 183 10.06 1.02 -2.50
N ILE A 184 9.21 0.51 -1.61
CA ILE A 184 9.57 -0.01 -0.29
C ILE A 184 9.61 -1.54 -0.35
N LEU A 185 10.68 -2.16 0.15
CA LEU A 185 10.83 -3.62 0.19
C LEU A 185 9.95 -4.24 1.29
N PRO A 186 8.93 -5.07 0.96
CA PRO A 186 8.23 -5.90 1.93
C PRO A 186 8.92 -7.25 2.04
N LEU A 187 9.49 -7.56 3.20
CA LEU A 187 10.21 -8.80 3.48
C LEU A 187 9.60 -9.53 4.67
N THR A 188 9.67 -10.85 4.66
CA THR A 188 9.26 -11.68 5.80
C THR A 188 10.46 -12.34 6.44
N PHE A 189 10.39 -12.56 7.76
CA PHE A 189 11.37 -13.38 8.44
C PHE A 189 11.31 -14.83 7.94
N ALA A 190 12.48 -15.45 7.71
CA ALA A 190 12.54 -16.89 7.45
C ALA A 190 12.08 -17.71 8.67
N ASP A 191 12.52 -17.30 9.87
CA ASP A 191 12.00 -17.76 11.15
C ASP A 191 11.26 -16.62 11.84
N PRO A 192 9.93 -16.73 12.06
CA PRO A 192 9.16 -15.71 12.78
C PRO A 192 9.69 -15.38 14.18
N ALA A 193 10.46 -16.27 14.82
CA ALA A 193 11.08 -16.04 16.12
C ALA A 193 12.20 -14.98 16.08
N ASP A 194 12.79 -14.74 14.92
CA ASP A 194 13.81 -13.68 14.74
C ASP A 194 13.26 -12.27 14.97
N TYR A 195 11.93 -12.09 14.85
CA TYR A 195 11.28 -10.84 15.25
C TYR A 195 11.64 -10.41 16.67
N ASP A 196 11.67 -11.37 17.61
CA ASP A 196 11.91 -11.07 19.02
C ASP A 196 13.38 -10.69 19.30
N ARG A 197 14.28 -11.02 18.40
CA ARG A 197 15.72 -10.71 18.48
C ARG A 197 16.07 -9.27 18.07
N LEU A 198 15.13 -8.51 17.53
CA LEU A 198 15.35 -7.13 17.08
C LEU A 198 14.79 -6.14 18.11
N THR A 199 15.51 -5.03 18.31
CA THR A 199 15.11 -3.96 19.23
C THR A 199 15.05 -2.63 18.49
N GLN A 200 14.00 -1.85 18.71
CA GLN A 200 13.87 -0.51 18.13
C GLN A 200 15.06 0.38 18.55
N GLY A 201 15.59 1.13 17.59
CA GLY A 201 16.79 1.96 17.72
C GLY A 201 18.06 1.27 17.25
N GLU A 202 18.04 -0.03 16.94
CA GLU A 202 19.21 -0.71 16.36
C GLU A 202 19.47 -0.25 14.91
N THR A 203 20.73 -0.17 14.53
CA THR A 203 21.11 -0.04 13.12
C THR A 203 21.05 -1.41 12.45
N LEU A 204 20.31 -1.50 11.38
CA LEU A 204 20.13 -2.69 10.56
C LEU A 204 20.77 -2.50 9.19
N THR A 205 21.39 -3.54 8.66
CA THR A 205 21.90 -3.57 7.29
C THR A 205 21.30 -4.75 6.55
N LEU A 206 20.50 -4.47 5.52
CA LEU A 206 19.98 -5.46 4.59
C LEU A 206 20.94 -5.59 3.42
N THR A 207 21.34 -6.81 3.06
CA THR A 207 22.30 -7.11 2.00
C THR A 207 21.81 -8.15 1.02
N GLY A 208 22.40 -8.19 -0.18
CA GLY A 208 22.04 -9.13 -1.23
C GLY A 208 20.69 -8.82 -1.88
N ILE A 209 20.33 -7.53 -1.93
CA ILE A 209 19.01 -7.10 -2.40
C ILE A 209 18.85 -7.39 -3.89
N ASP A 210 19.85 -7.05 -4.72
CA ASP A 210 19.71 -7.20 -6.17
C ASP A 210 19.51 -8.65 -6.58
N ALA A 211 20.34 -9.56 -6.06
CA ALA A 211 20.15 -11.01 -6.26
C ALA A 211 18.85 -11.53 -5.61
N GLY A 212 18.52 -10.98 -4.44
CA GLY A 212 17.34 -11.35 -3.67
C GLY A 212 16.01 -10.94 -4.31
N LEU A 213 16.01 -9.91 -5.14
CA LEU A 213 14.82 -9.54 -5.93
C LEU A 213 14.41 -10.65 -6.93
N ASP A 214 15.36 -11.48 -7.36
CA ASP A 214 15.12 -12.60 -8.28
C ASP A 214 15.03 -13.95 -7.54
N SER A 215 15.87 -14.19 -6.51
CA SER A 215 15.89 -15.43 -5.74
C SER A 215 14.85 -15.49 -4.62
N GLY A 216 14.47 -14.32 -4.09
CA GLY A 216 13.64 -14.19 -2.90
C GLY A 216 14.41 -14.19 -1.59
N GLU A 217 15.73 -14.39 -1.58
CA GLU A 217 16.54 -14.56 -0.37
C GLU A 217 17.45 -13.37 -0.12
N MET A 218 17.39 -12.80 1.09
CA MET A 218 18.22 -11.67 1.52
C MET A 218 18.67 -11.89 2.97
N THR A 219 19.65 -11.13 3.41
CA THR A 219 20.14 -11.19 4.79
C THR A 219 20.05 -9.85 5.48
N LEU A 220 19.39 -9.84 6.64
CA LEU A 220 19.35 -8.69 7.55
C LEU A 220 20.43 -8.86 8.62
N HIS A 221 21.29 -7.87 8.77
CA HIS A 221 22.30 -7.83 9.80
C HIS A 221 21.90 -6.84 10.91
N ALA A 222 21.96 -7.31 12.17
CA ALA A 222 21.75 -6.51 13.37
C ALA A 222 22.94 -6.72 14.31
N GLY A 223 23.94 -5.83 14.26
CA GLY A 223 25.24 -6.05 14.86
C GLY A 223 25.90 -7.32 14.29
N ASN A 224 26.24 -8.28 15.17
CA ASN A 224 26.84 -9.57 14.77
C ASN A 224 25.80 -10.65 14.40
N ARG A 225 24.50 -10.33 14.40
CA ARG A 225 23.44 -11.28 14.09
C ARG A 225 23.09 -11.19 12.60
N ALA A 226 23.16 -12.33 11.90
CA ALA A 226 22.65 -12.46 10.55
C ALA A 226 21.29 -13.16 10.62
N ILE A 227 20.27 -12.52 10.06
CA ILE A 227 18.86 -12.94 10.08
C ILE A 227 18.41 -13.14 8.63
N PRO A 228 18.09 -14.37 8.21
CA PRO A 228 17.55 -14.60 6.89
C PRO A 228 16.15 -14.00 6.74
N VAL A 229 15.92 -13.30 5.63
CA VAL A 229 14.63 -12.72 5.29
C VAL A 229 14.27 -13.06 3.84
N HIS A 230 12.98 -13.15 3.56
CA HIS A 230 12.45 -13.55 2.26
C HIS A 230 11.56 -12.48 1.65
N GLY A 231 11.65 -12.34 0.33
CA GLY A 231 10.72 -11.58 -0.49
C GLY A 231 10.21 -12.46 -1.64
N SER A 232 8.94 -12.34 -2.00
CA SER A 232 8.39 -13.03 -3.17
C SER A 232 7.93 -11.97 -4.18
N PHE A 233 8.69 -11.85 -5.27
CA PHE A 233 8.47 -10.82 -6.28
C PHE A 233 8.28 -11.45 -7.66
N THR A 234 7.32 -10.96 -8.43
CA THR A 234 7.27 -11.22 -9.86
C THR A 234 8.39 -10.43 -10.56
N LYS A 235 8.77 -10.83 -11.78
CA LYS A 235 9.77 -10.10 -12.58
C LYS A 235 9.45 -8.61 -12.69
N ARG A 236 8.16 -8.27 -12.89
CA ARG A 236 7.70 -6.87 -12.94
C ARG A 236 7.89 -6.15 -11.61
N GLN A 237 7.55 -6.79 -10.49
CA GLN A 237 7.71 -6.20 -9.17
C GLN A 237 9.19 -5.97 -8.81
N ALA A 238 10.07 -6.91 -9.17
CA ALA A 238 11.52 -6.74 -9.02
C ALA A 238 12.03 -5.54 -9.84
N ALA A 239 11.58 -5.39 -11.10
CA ALA A 239 11.93 -4.25 -11.94
C ALA A 239 11.39 -2.93 -11.36
N MET A 240 10.17 -2.92 -10.82
CA MET A 240 9.61 -1.75 -10.14
C MET A 240 10.44 -1.33 -8.93
N LEU A 241 10.87 -2.26 -8.08
CA LEU A 241 11.71 -1.99 -6.92
C LEU A 241 13.11 -1.46 -7.34
N ARG A 242 13.71 -2.05 -8.39
CA ARG A 242 14.97 -1.55 -8.97
C ARG A 242 14.85 -0.12 -9.49
N ALA A 243 13.70 0.24 -10.07
CA ALA A 243 13.44 1.60 -10.55
C ALA A 243 13.06 2.60 -9.43
N GLY A 244 12.80 2.12 -8.21
CA GLY A 244 12.34 2.97 -7.10
C GLY A 244 10.82 3.13 -7.01
N GLY A 245 10.06 2.21 -7.58
CA GLY A 245 8.60 2.14 -7.53
C GLY A 245 7.92 2.22 -8.89
N LEU A 246 6.61 2.04 -8.89
CA LEU A 246 5.79 1.94 -10.10
C LEU A 246 5.89 3.19 -10.99
N LEU A 247 5.88 4.38 -10.41
CA LEU A 247 5.92 5.62 -11.21
C LEU A 247 7.26 5.79 -11.92
N SER A 248 8.37 5.54 -11.24
CA SER A 248 9.71 5.58 -11.85
C SER A 248 9.83 4.53 -12.95
N TYR A 249 9.42 3.30 -12.68
CA TYR A 249 9.37 2.20 -13.65
C TYR A 249 8.58 2.57 -14.92
N THR A 250 7.39 3.14 -14.75
CA THR A 250 6.55 3.56 -15.90
C THR A 250 7.19 4.72 -16.69
N LYS A 251 7.85 5.65 -15.99
CA LYS A 251 8.52 6.79 -16.63
C LYS A 251 9.74 6.37 -17.48
N GLU A 252 10.43 5.33 -17.05
CA GLU A 252 11.59 4.78 -17.79
C GLU A 252 11.19 4.04 -19.06
N GLY A 253 9.90 3.77 -19.26
CA GLY A 253 9.38 3.13 -20.48
C GLY A 253 9.79 1.68 -20.64
N THR A 254 10.03 0.98 -19.55
CA THR A 254 10.34 -0.45 -19.55
C THR A 254 9.03 -1.24 -19.67
N ASP A 255 8.70 -1.66 -20.89
CA ASP A 255 7.66 -2.67 -21.18
C ASP A 255 8.14 -4.10 -20.85
#